data_e0c6550c901df9d2778dd2a520b35250
#
_entry.id   e0c6550c901df9d2778dd2a520b35250
#
_cell.length_a   1.000
_cell.length_b   1.000
_cell.length_c   1.000
_cell.angle_alpha   90.00
_cell.angle_beta   90.00
_cell.angle_gamma   90.00
#
_symmetry.space_group_name_H-M   'P 1'
#
loop_
_entity.id
_entity.type
_entity.pdbx_description
1 polymer ?
#
loop_
_entity_poly.entity_id
_entity_poly.type
_entity_poly.pdbx_seq_one_letter_code
_entity_poly.pdbx_strand_id
1 'polypeptide(L)'
;MKKLFLVILFYLFSHVVSIANERDTRLNQLFNELKVNKSKVALIIEQEIWALWSTHPTNEKLTARLEEGSQFVRDQNYIKAKDIFTEVINIDQNWAEAWNKRATVLYMLGEFKKSQADIDKVLALEQRHFGALAGQGLVNIQLKNYEKAIRSYEQA
;
A
#
# COMPACT_ATOMS: atom_id res chain seq x y z
N MET A 1 -28.01 -5.97 -29.74
CA MET A 1 -26.94 -6.56 -28.91
C MET A 1 -25.78 -5.58 -28.64
N LYS A 2 -25.13 -4.95 -29.65
CA LYS A 2 -24.00 -4.01 -29.43
C LYS A 2 -24.35 -2.80 -28.53
N LYS A 3 -25.54 -2.20 -28.66
CA LYS A 3 -25.97 -1.05 -27.81
C LYS A 3 -26.17 -1.44 -26.35
N LEU A 4 -26.71 -2.63 -26.08
CA LEU A 4 -26.91 -3.14 -24.73
C LEU A 4 -25.56 -3.45 -24.04
N PHE A 5 -24.61 -4.01 -24.80
CA PHE A 5 -23.25 -4.30 -24.31
C PHE A 5 -22.50 -3.01 -23.94
N LEU A 6 -22.62 -1.95 -24.74
CA LEU A 6 -22.03 -0.63 -24.47
C LEU A 6 -22.61 0.02 -23.21
N VAL A 7 -23.92 -0.10 -22.99
CA VAL A 7 -24.60 0.44 -21.80
C VAL A 7 -24.14 -0.30 -20.53
N ILE A 8 -24.03 -1.62 -20.60
CA ILE A 8 -23.53 -2.43 -19.47
C ILE A 8 -22.06 -2.08 -19.16
N LEU A 9 -21.23 -1.93 -20.19
CA LEU A 9 -19.80 -1.55 -20.01
C LEU A 9 -19.67 -0.17 -19.37
N PHE A 10 -20.48 0.80 -19.80
CA PHE A 10 -20.49 2.16 -19.24
C PHE A 10 -20.97 2.15 -17.77
N TYR A 11 -21.99 1.33 -17.45
CA TYR A 11 -22.50 1.20 -16.07
C TYR A 11 -21.46 0.56 -15.14
N LEU A 12 -20.78 -0.49 -15.59
CA LEU A 12 -19.70 -1.12 -14.83
C LEU A 12 -18.51 -0.17 -14.61
N PHE A 13 -18.13 0.60 -15.63
CA PHE A 13 -17.05 1.57 -15.53
C PHE A 13 -17.40 2.71 -14.55
N SER A 14 -18.64 3.24 -14.61
CA SER A 14 -19.09 4.28 -13.68
C SER A 14 -19.13 3.79 -12.23
N HIS A 15 -19.48 2.53 -12.02
CA HIS A 15 -19.52 1.92 -10.67
C HIS A 15 -18.11 1.78 -10.07
N VAL A 16 -17.12 1.34 -10.85
CA VAL A 16 -15.72 1.21 -10.41
C VAL A 16 -15.14 2.58 -10.05
N VAL A 17 -15.38 3.60 -10.87
CA VAL A 17 -14.95 4.98 -10.60
C VAL A 17 -15.58 5.52 -9.32
N SER A 18 -16.86 5.21 -9.05
CA SER A 18 -17.57 5.62 -7.84
C SER A 18 -16.93 5.01 -6.56
N ILE A 19 -16.62 3.73 -6.58
CA ILE A 19 -16.00 3.02 -5.43
C ILE A 19 -14.59 3.58 -5.14
N ALA A 20 -13.79 3.83 -6.18
CA ALA A 20 -12.46 4.41 -6.02
C ALA A 20 -12.54 5.82 -5.41
N ASN A 21 -13.46 6.65 -5.87
CA ASN A 21 -13.66 8.01 -5.36
C ASN A 21 -14.17 8.03 -3.90
N GLU A 22 -15.03 7.09 -3.52
CA GLU A 22 -15.52 6.93 -2.15
C GLU A 22 -14.38 6.54 -1.19
N ARG A 23 -13.52 5.60 -1.61
CA ARG A 23 -12.34 5.20 -0.85
C ARG A 23 -11.36 6.36 -0.63
N ASP A 24 -11.05 7.12 -1.68
CA ASP A 24 -10.15 8.27 -1.59
C ASP A 24 -10.74 9.37 -0.69
N THR A 25 -12.05 9.58 -0.77
CA THR A 25 -12.77 10.50 0.12
C THR A 25 -12.64 10.06 1.57
N ARG A 26 -12.85 8.78 1.87
CA ARG A 26 -12.72 8.23 3.22
C ARG A 26 -11.27 8.36 3.74
N LEU A 27 -10.28 8.04 2.93
CA LEU A 27 -8.86 8.23 3.29
C LEU A 27 -8.57 9.69 3.63
N ASN A 28 -9.05 10.65 2.84
CA ASN A 28 -8.86 12.07 3.10
C ASN A 28 -9.49 12.50 4.42
N GLN A 29 -10.67 11.99 4.75
CA GLN A 29 -11.32 12.25 6.04
C GLN A 29 -10.48 11.71 7.20
N LEU A 30 -10.05 10.45 7.12
CA LEU A 30 -9.23 9.81 8.16
C LEU A 30 -7.91 10.54 8.40
N PHE A 31 -7.22 10.98 7.35
CA PHE A 31 -6.00 11.77 7.51
C PHE A 31 -6.26 13.14 8.14
N ASN A 32 -7.41 13.77 7.88
CA ASN A 32 -7.78 15.02 8.55
C ASN A 32 -8.13 14.78 10.03
N GLU A 33 -8.83 13.68 10.34
CA GLU A 33 -9.11 13.27 11.71
C GLU A 33 -7.82 12.93 12.48
N LEU A 34 -6.87 12.25 11.84
CA LEU A 34 -5.59 11.87 12.45
C LEU A 34 -4.78 13.09 12.88
N LYS A 35 -4.80 14.19 12.11
CA LYS A 35 -4.07 15.43 12.42
C LYS A 35 -4.54 16.09 13.72
N VAL A 36 -5.82 15.96 14.07
CA VAL A 36 -6.42 16.65 15.22
C VAL A 36 -6.59 15.77 16.44
N ASN A 37 -6.56 14.44 16.28
CA ASN A 37 -6.75 13.48 17.34
C ASN A 37 -5.41 12.92 17.86
N LYS A 38 -5.31 12.75 19.17
CA LYS A 38 -4.13 12.20 19.84
C LYS A 38 -4.52 10.97 20.67
N SER A 39 -3.55 10.10 20.97
CA SER A 39 -3.70 8.88 21.80
C SER A 39 -4.55 7.77 21.18
N LYS A 40 -5.50 7.21 21.96
CA LYS A 40 -6.27 6.02 21.58
C LYS A 40 -7.10 6.19 20.29
N VAL A 41 -7.60 7.39 20.04
CA VAL A 41 -8.39 7.69 18.83
C VAL A 41 -7.49 7.65 17.60
N ALA A 42 -6.27 8.19 17.67
CA ALA A 42 -5.31 8.13 16.57
C ALA A 42 -5.00 6.68 16.16
N LEU A 43 -4.80 5.78 17.14
CA LEU A 43 -4.55 4.35 16.86
C LEU A 43 -5.72 3.69 16.10
N ILE A 44 -6.96 4.03 16.43
CA ILE A 44 -8.15 3.50 15.73
C ILE A 44 -8.18 4.02 14.29
N ILE A 45 -7.90 5.29 14.09
CA ILE A 45 -7.85 5.92 12.77
C ILE A 45 -6.74 5.27 11.91
N GLU A 46 -5.55 5.10 12.47
CA GLU A 46 -4.44 4.41 11.80
C GLU A 46 -4.82 2.98 11.37
N GLN A 47 -5.49 2.21 12.24
CA GLN A 47 -5.96 0.87 11.90
C GLN A 47 -6.96 0.88 10.74
N GLU A 48 -7.86 1.87 10.70
CA GLU A 48 -8.81 2.01 9.60
C GLU A 48 -8.10 2.37 8.28
N ILE A 49 -7.10 3.26 8.33
CA ILE A 49 -6.27 3.59 7.16
C ILE A 49 -5.55 2.33 6.64
N TRP A 50 -4.93 1.55 7.53
CA TRP A 50 -4.29 0.28 7.17
C TRP A 50 -5.26 -0.71 6.54
N ALA A 51 -6.47 -0.84 7.08
CA ALA A 51 -7.50 -1.71 6.52
C ALA A 51 -7.88 -1.30 5.09
N LEU A 52 -8.06 0.01 4.85
CA LEU A 52 -8.35 0.55 3.52
C LEU A 52 -7.19 0.30 2.53
N TRP A 53 -5.95 0.49 2.93
CA TRP A 53 -4.80 0.22 2.07
C TRP A 53 -4.63 -1.26 1.76
N SER A 54 -4.85 -2.13 2.75
CA SER A 54 -4.67 -3.58 2.62
C SER A 54 -5.82 -4.29 1.91
N THR A 55 -6.92 -3.58 1.62
CA THR A 55 -8.07 -4.12 0.87
C THR A 55 -8.05 -3.57 -0.56
N HIS A 56 -8.03 -4.46 -1.55
CA HIS A 56 -8.14 -4.05 -2.94
C HIS A 56 -9.56 -3.55 -3.25
N PRO A 57 -9.73 -2.35 -3.86
CA PRO A 57 -11.04 -1.69 -3.95
C PRO A 57 -12.08 -2.46 -4.77
N THR A 58 -11.66 -3.32 -5.69
CA THR A 58 -12.56 -3.99 -6.65
C THR A 58 -12.28 -5.47 -6.86
N ASN A 59 -11.26 -6.04 -6.20
CA ASN A 59 -10.83 -7.42 -6.44
C ASN A 59 -10.46 -8.14 -5.14
N GLU A 60 -11.45 -8.84 -4.55
CA GLU A 60 -11.26 -9.61 -3.32
C GLU A 60 -10.19 -10.72 -3.45
N LYS A 61 -10.00 -11.27 -4.65
CA LYS A 61 -8.96 -12.29 -4.88
C LYS A 61 -7.56 -11.71 -4.72
N LEU A 62 -7.34 -10.45 -5.13
CA LEU A 62 -6.07 -9.77 -4.90
C LEU A 62 -5.86 -9.48 -3.42
N THR A 63 -6.91 -9.09 -2.68
CA THR A 63 -6.84 -8.94 -1.22
C THR A 63 -6.43 -10.25 -0.55
N ALA A 64 -7.09 -11.35 -0.90
CA ALA A 64 -6.75 -12.68 -0.37
C ALA A 64 -5.32 -13.10 -0.73
N ARG A 65 -4.85 -12.80 -1.95
CA ARG A 65 -3.49 -13.12 -2.39
C ARG A 65 -2.44 -12.29 -1.64
N LEU A 66 -2.72 -10.99 -1.38
CA LEU A 66 -1.86 -10.14 -0.55
C LEU A 66 -1.75 -10.69 0.88
N GLU A 67 -2.86 -11.12 1.46
CA GLU A 67 -2.87 -11.71 2.82
C GLU A 67 -2.12 -13.03 2.87
N GLU A 68 -2.23 -13.88 1.84
CA GLU A 68 -1.42 -15.10 1.72
C GLU A 68 0.08 -14.75 1.74
N GLY A 69 0.52 -13.75 0.97
CA GLY A 69 1.90 -13.25 1.01
C GLY A 69 2.29 -12.77 2.41
N SER A 70 1.38 -12.07 3.10
CA SER A 70 1.59 -11.60 4.47
C SER A 70 1.72 -12.77 5.46
N GLN A 71 1.02 -13.88 5.25
CA GLN A 71 1.20 -15.09 6.06
C GLN A 71 2.62 -15.67 5.87
N PHE A 72 3.14 -15.74 4.63
CA PHE A 72 4.52 -16.17 4.41
C PHE A 72 5.56 -15.24 5.06
N VAL A 73 5.27 -13.95 5.21
CA VAL A 73 6.13 -13.04 5.98
C VAL A 73 6.15 -13.44 7.46
N ARG A 74 4.98 -13.72 8.06
CA ARG A 74 4.90 -14.20 9.46
C ARG A 74 5.65 -15.52 9.67
N ASP A 75 5.59 -16.40 8.67
CA ASP A 75 6.29 -17.69 8.65
C ASP A 75 7.80 -17.55 8.28
N GLN A 76 8.30 -16.31 8.12
CA GLN A 76 9.67 -15.97 7.71
C GLN A 76 10.08 -16.56 6.36
N ASN A 77 9.13 -16.99 5.53
CA ASN A 77 9.36 -17.46 4.16
C ASN A 77 9.37 -16.27 3.19
N TYR A 78 10.39 -15.41 3.33
CA TYR A 78 10.50 -14.14 2.60
C TYR A 78 10.58 -14.30 1.08
N ILE A 79 11.22 -15.38 0.60
CA ILE A 79 11.31 -15.63 -0.85
C ILE A 79 9.91 -15.84 -1.44
N LYS A 80 9.11 -16.73 -0.81
CA LYS A 80 7.76 -17.01 -1.29
C LYS A 80 6.83 -15.79 -1.16
N ALA A 81 6.96 -15.04 -0.07
CA ALA A 81 6.23 -13.79 0.12
C ALA A 81 6.55 -12.78 -1.01
N LYS A 82 7.84 -12.60 -1.36
CA LYS A 82 8.28 -11.73 -2.45
C LYS A 82 7.65 -12.14 -3.79
N ASP A 83 7.63 -13.43 -4.08
CA ASP A 83 7.07 -13.94 -5.34
C ASP A 83 5.56 -13.64 -5.42
N ILE A 84 4.82 -13.90 -4.33
CA ILE A 84 3.38 -13.60 -4.24
C ILE A 84 3.11 -12.10 -4.41
N PHE A 85 3.84 -11.24 -3.71
CA PHE A 85 3.64 -9.79 -3.87
C PHE A 85 4.01 -9.32 -5.28
N THR A 86 4.98 -9.96 -5.93
CA THR A 86 5.32 -9.69 -7.33
C THR A 86 4.18 -10.08 -8.27
N GLU A 87 3.52 -11.23 -8.06
CA GLU A 87 2.32 -11.62 -8.82
C GLU A 87 1.19 -10.58 -8.65
N VAL A 88 0.91 -10.14 -7.41
CA VAL A 88 -0.11 -9.13 -7.12
C VAL A 88 0.20 -7.81 -7.85
N ILE A 89 1.45 -7.34 -7.79
CA ILE A 89 1.90 -6.13 -8.47
C ILE A 89 1.75 -6.25 -10.00
N ASN A 90 2.05 -7.42 -10.57
CA ASN A 90 1.92 -7.64 -12.02
C ASN A 90 0.45 -7.57 -12.49
N ILE A 91 -0.51 -7.89 -11.61
CA ILE A 91 -1.93 -7.81 -11.92
C ILE A 91 -2.44 -6.37 -11.74
N ASP A 92 -2.04 -5.69 -10.66
CA ASP A 92 -2.36 -4.27 -10.42
C ASP A 92 -1.16 -3.48 -9.90
N GLN A 93 -0.52 -2.74 -10.81
CA GLN A 93 0.62 -1.89 -10.50
C GLN A 93 0.22 -0.59 -9.77
N ASN A 94 -1.08 -0.28 -9.68
CA ASN A 94 -1.58 0.92 -9.00
C ASN A 94 -1.96 0.67 -7.54
N TRP A 95 -1.86 -0.56 -7.06
CA TRP A 95 -2.11 -0.86 -5.65
C TRP A 95 -0.86 -0.65 -4.80
N ALA A 96 -0.79 0.52 -4.15
CA ALA A 96 0.37 0.95 -3.35
C ALA A 96 0.78 -0.08 -2.29
N GLU A 97 -0.18 -0.70 -1.59
CA GLU A 97 0.13 -1.65 -0.51
C GLU A 97 0.85 -2.91 -1.00
N ALA A 98 0.60 -3.37 -2.23
CA ALA A 98 1.34 -4.51 -2.78
C ALA A 98 2.85 -4.21 -2.91
N TRP A 99 3.19 -3.00 -3.37
CA TRP A 99 4.56 -2.51 -3.41
C TRP A 99 5.16 -2.36 -2.01
N ASN A 100 4.38 -1.82 -1.05
CA ASN A 100 4.81 -1.67 0.35
C ASN A 100 5.14 -3.02 0.99
N LYS A 101 4.30 -4.02 0.80
CA LYS A 101 4.55 -5.39 1.29
C LYS A 101 5.81 -6.00 0.67
N ARG A 102 6.02 -5.83 -0.65
CA ARG A 102 7.24 -6.33 -1.28
C ARG A 102 8.48 -5.56 -0.83
N ALA A 103 8.40 -4.25 -0.66
CA ALA A 103 9.49 -3.43 -0.13
C ALA A 103 9.96 -3.92 1.25
N THR A 104 8.99 -4.23 2.14
CA THR A 104 9.29 -4.79 3.46
C THR A 104 10.06 -6.11 3.36
N VAL A 105 9.61 -7.01 2.49
CA VAL A 105 10.28 -8.31 2.29
C VAL A 105 11.66 -8.15 1.69
N LEU A 106 11.83 -7.25 0.72
CA LEU A 106 13.14 -6.93 0.14
C LEU A 106 14.10 -6.38 1.19
N TYR A 107 13.61 -5.55 2.13
CA TYR A 107 14.40 -5.09 3.27
C TYR A 107 14.86 -6.26 4.14
N MET A 108 13.94 -7.19 4.49
CA MET A 108 14.27 -8.39 5.28
C MET A 108 15.29 -9.31 4.59
N LEU A 109 15.29 -9.33 3.27
CA LEU A 109 16.27 -10.07 2.45
C LEU A 109 17.60 -9.31 2.26
N GLY A 110 17.76 -8.09 2.80
CA GLY A 110 18.95 -7.27 2.60
C GLY A 110 19.06 -6.61 1.21
N GLU A 111 18.00 -6.71 0.39
CA GLU A 111 17.94 -6.14 -0.96
C GLU A 111 17.55 -4.64 -0.91
N PHE A 112 18.28 -3.84 -0.12
CA PHE A 112 17.93 -2.47 0.25
C PHE A 112 17.68 -1.53 -0.94
N LYS A 113 18.46 -1.63 -2.02
CA LYS A 113 18.24 -0.80 -3.21
C LYS A 113 16.93 -1.12 -3.92
N LYS A 114 16.53 -2.40 -3.97
CA LYS A 114 15.25 -2.80 -4.54
C LYS A 114 14.08 -2.40 -3.64
N SER A 115 14.25 -2.55 -2.32
CA SER A 115 13.30 -2.06 -1.34
C SER A 115 13.04 -0.56 -1.50
N GLN A 116 14.10 0.25 -1.67
CA GLN A 116 13.95 1.69 -1.92
C GLN A 116 13.17 1.96 -3.21
N ALA A 117 13.44 1.22 -4.29
CA ALA A 117 12.71 1.41 -5.55
C ALA A 117 11.21 1.11 -5.42
N ASP A 118 10.85 0.08 -4.65
CA ASP A 118 9.44 -0.23 -4.37
C ASP A 118 8.80 0.85 -3.48
N ILE A 119 9.49 1.34 -2.45
CA ILE A 119 9.04 2.46 -1.62
C ILE A 119 8.78 3.71 -2.46
N ASP A 120 9.65 4.04 -3.41
CA ASP A 120 9.48 5.17 -4.30
C ASP A 120 8.17 5.02 -5.14
N LYS A 121 7.81 3.79 -5.52
CA LYS A 121 6.52 3.48 -6.16
C LYS A 121 5.33 3.68 -5.21
N VAL A 122 5.43 3.23 -3.98
CA VAL A 122 4.39 3.46 -2.97
C VAL A 122 4.12 4.96 -2.81
N LEU A 123 5.18 5.74 -2.59
CA LEU A 123 5.07 7.18 -2.34
C LEU A 123 4.63 7.98 -3.58
N ALA A 124 4.86 7.46 -4.78
CA ALA A 124 4.29 8.03 -6.01
C ALA A 124 2.77 7.79 -6.13
N LEU A 125 2.26 6.67 -5.58
CA LEU A 125 0.84 6.31 -5.59
C LEU A 125 0.08 6.89 -4.38
N GLU A 126 0.69 6.91 -3.20
CA GLU A 126 0.14 7.48 -1.96
C GLU A 126 1.28 8.14 -1.15
N GLN A 127 1.39 9.46 -1.28
CA GLN A 127 2.46 10.24 -0.63
C GLN A 127 2.40 10.22 0.90
N ARG A 128 1.22 9.96 1.47
CA ARG A 128 0.97 9.92 2.92
C ARG A 128 1.14 8.54 3.51
N HIS A 129 1.66 7.58 2.75
CA HIS A 129 1.80 6.20 3.22
C HIS A 129 2.86 6.10 4.31
N PHE A 130 2.46 6.34 5.57
CA PHE A 130 3.38 6.42 6.71
C PHE A 130 4.21 5.13 6.91
N GLY A 131 3.69 3.94 6.58
CA GLY A 131 4.47 2.72 6.59
C GLY A 131 5.61 2.72 5.57
N ALA A 132 5.38 3.27 4.37
CA ALA A 132 6.43 3.42 3.36
C ALA A 132 7.45 4.50 3.75
N LEU A 133 7.00 5.61 4.35
CA LEU A 133 7.89 6.65 4.88
C LEU A 133 8.78 6.10 5.99
N ALA A 134 8.23 5.35 6.94
CA ALA A 134 9.01 4.69 7.98
C ALA A 134 9.99 3.65 7.37
N GLY A 135 9.52 2.84 6.42
CA GLY A 135 10.36 1.90 5.66
C GLY A 135 11.49 2.59 4.91
N GLN A 136 11.24 3.76 4.31
CA GLN A 136 12.26 4.59 3.67
C GLN A 136 13.33 5.03 4.66
N GLY A 137 12.94 5.40 5.88
CA GLY A 137 13.88 5.70 6.96
C GLY A 137 14.81 4.53 7.25
N LEU A 138 14.23 3.33 7.45
CA LEU A 138 15.00 2.11 7.71
C LEU A 138 15.97 1.78 6.58
N VAL A 139 15.51 1.80 5.34
CA VAL A 139 16.33 1.52 4.15
C VAL A 139 17.48 2.51 4.04
N ASN A 140 17.22 3.81 4.26
CA ASN A 140 18.26 4.84 4.15
C ASN A 140 19.32 4.75 5.27
N ILE A 141 18.98 4.24 6.45
CA ILE A 141 19.96 3.89 7.48
C ILE A 141 20.92 2.81 6.95
N GLN A 142 20.38 1.74 6.35
CA GLN A 142 21.19 0.64 5.79
C GLN A 142 22.08 1.12 4.62
N LEU A 143 21.59 2.07 3.84
CA LEU A 143 22.32 2.70 2.73
C LEU A 143 23.27 3.82 3.20
N LYS A 144 23.33 4.10 4.51
CA LYS A 144 24.13 5.18 5.13
C LYS A 144 23.74 6.59 4.69
N ASN A 145 22.50 6.77 4.25
CA ASN A 145 21.92 8.06 3.85
C ASN A 145 21.16 8.69 5.04
N TYR A 146 21.86 8.99 6.12
CA TYR A 146 21.26 9.36 7.41
C TYR A 146 20.36 10.59 7.36
N GLU A 147 20.73 11.61 6.59
CA GLU A 147 19.89 12.80 6.42
C GLU A 147 18.56 12.48 5.75
N LYS A 148 18.56 11.59 4.74
CA LYS A 148 17.34 11.15 4.10
C LYS A 148 16.49 10.30 5.05
N ALA A 149 17.12 9.47 5.88
CA ALA A 149 16.45 8.70 6.90
C ALA A 149 15.69 9.58 7.89
N ILE A 150 16.35 10.64 8.41
CA ILE A 150 15.75 11.60 9.34
C ILE A 150 14.51 12.24 8.69
N ARG A 151 14.66 12.81 7.50
CA ARG A 151 13.53 13.43 6.78
C ARG A 151 12.36 12.47 6.56
N SER A 152 12.65 11.19 6.29
CA SER A 152 11.61 10.19 6.08
C SER A 152 10.81 9.90 7.35
N TYR A 153 11.49 9.85 8.50
CA TYR A 153 10.82 9.66 9.80
C TYR A 153 10.03 10.89 10.26
N GLU A 154 10.49 12.11 9.93
CA GLU A 154 9.76 13.34 10.22
C GLU A 154 8.45 13.46 9.44
N GLN A 155 8.35 12.77 8.30
CA GLN A 155 7.17 12.75 7.44
C GLN A 155 6.21 11.58 7.76
N ALA A 156 6.69 10.53 8.44
CA ALA A 156 5.90 9.36 8.79
C ALA A 156 4.97 9.63 9.99
#